data_08b001afb43675f88ee2fd988a1cfff6
#
_entry.id   08b001afb43675f88ee2fd988a1cfff6
#
_cell.length_a   1.000
_cell.length_b   1.000
_cell.length_c   1.000
_cell.angle_alpha   90.00
_cell.angle_beta   90.00
_cell.angle_gamma   90.00
#
_symmetry.space_group_name_H-M   'P 1'
#
loop_
_entity.id
_entity.type
_entity.pdbx_description
1 polymer ?
#
loop_
_entity_poly.entity_id
_entity_poly.type
_entity_poly.pdbx_seq_one_letter_code
_entity_poly.pdbx_strand_id
1 'polypeptide(L)'
;MLTLILAVSVAVVISFTCSLTEAALYAVPWSAIEKIRNDGRPVGEVLFRLRSNVEKPIAAILTLNTVANTAGSAVAGAAFMAAFGAEYMALFAAGFTVLILAFGEIVPKTLGVAYATSIAVVLARPLEVAVKLLTPVIWLTGLLTRLLTPPSNGPDISEDDIRAVTSLSRQAGQIKAYEEAYIRNILALDQKRVYDIMTPRTVVFSLPEDMTAAEAYKNPRLWHVSRIPVYGEDNEDLVGLVDRRTILHCLLEEKGETPLSEIMKPLHLSLIHISEPTRPRL
;
A
#
# COMPACT_ATOMS: atom_id res chain seq x y z
N MET A 1 -39.13 15.35 35.16
CA MET A 1 -39.37 15.24 33.71
C MET A 1 -38.30 15.93 32.90
N LEU A 2 -38.02 17.24 33.13
CA LEU A 2 -37.01 17.96 32.34
C LEU A 2 -35.63 17.33 32.42
N THR A 3 -35.19 16.93 33.64
CA THR A 3 -33.90 16.24 33.87
C THR A 3 -33.79 14.92 33.14
N LEU A 4 -34.86 14.14 33.08
CA LEU A 4 -34.91 12.89 32.34
C LEU A 4 -34.74 13.12 30.84
N ILE A 5 -35.54 14.04 30.27
CA ILE A 5 -35.47 14.37 28.84
C ILE A 5 -34.06 14.89 28.45
N LEU A 6 -33.49 15.77 29.31
CA LEU A 6 -32.14 16.31 29.10
C LEU A 6 -31.08 15.20 29.15
N ALA A 7 -31.14 14.32 30.16
CA ALA A 7 -30.16 13.24 30.33
C ALA A 7 -30.19 12.26 29.13
N VAL A 8 -31.41 11.85 28.72
CA VAL A 8 -31.59 10.95 27.56
C VAL A 8 -31.10 11.63 26.26
N SER A 9 -31.49 12.89 26.05
CA SER A 9 -31.11 13.62 24.83
C SER A 9 -29.59 13.82 24.73
N VAL A 10 -28.95 14.22 25.85
CA VAL A 10 -27.48 14.42 25.88
C VAL A 10 -26.76 13.09 25.64
N ALA A 11 -27.18 12.01 26.31
CA ALA A 11 -26.58 10.69 26.10
C ALA A 11 -26.69 10.23 24.63
N VAL A 12 -27.89 10.33 24.03
CA VAL A 12 -28.12 9.94 22.64
C VAL A 12 -27.33 10.79 21.67
N VAL A 13 -27.28 12.13 21.83
CA VAL A 13 -26.56 13.04 20.93
C VAL A 13 -25.05 12.79 20.99
N ILE A 14 -24.47 12.59 22.16
CA ILE A 14 -23.04 12.30 22.29
C ILE A 14 -22.73 10.93 21.70
N SER A 15 -23.53 9.91 22.03
CA SER A 15 -23.34 8.55 21.48
C SER A 15 -23.47 8.54 19.94
N PHE A 16 -24.49 9.23 19.41
CA PHE A 16 -24.68 9.41 17.98
C PHE A 16 -23.44 10.03 17.32
N THR A 17 -22.94 11.14 17.87
CA THR A 17 -21.79 11.86 17.31
C THR A 17 -20.53 11.04 17.39
N CYS A 18 -20.30 10.32 18.49
CA CYS A 18 -19.17 9.41 18.66
C CYS A 18 -19.18 8.29 17.63
N SER A 19 -20.30 7.58 17.52
CA SER A 19 -20.45 6.46 16.57
C SER A 19 -20.38 6.90 15.11
N LEU A 20 -20.93 8.06 14.78
CA LEU A 20 -20.84 8.69 13.47
C LEU A 20 -19.38 9.01 13.10
N THR A 21 -18.65 9.59 14.06
CA THR A 21 -17.24 9.98 13.87
C THR A 21 -16.34 8.76 13.73
N GLU A 22 -16.57 7.74 14.56
CA GLU A 22 -15.84 6.47 14.49
C GLU A 22 -15.96 5.84 13.11
N ALA A 23 -17.20 5.63 12.65
CA ALA A 23 -17.47 5.01 11.36
C ALA A 23 -16.92 5.83 10.19
N ALA A 24 -17.06 7.15 10.22
CA ALA A 24 -16.52 8.03 9.19
C ALA A 24 -14.99 8.02 9.15
N LEU A 25 -14.33 7.99 10.30
CA LEU A 25 -12.86 7.95 10.39
C LEU A 25 -12.29 6.65 9.82
N TYR A 26 -12.96 5.51 10.06
CA TYR A 26 -12.54 4.24 9.47
C TYR A 26 -12.83 4.13 7.99
N ALA A 27 -13.97 4.66 7.54
CA ALA A 27 -14.41 4.49 6.15
C ALA A 27 -13.82 5.51 5.18
N VAL A 28 -13.26 6.64 5.66
CA VAL A 28 -12.68 7.66 4.76
C VAL A 28 -11.46 7.12 4.02
N PRO A 29 -11.46 7.14 2.66
CA PRO A 29 -10.34 6.63 1.87
C PRO A 29 -9.11 7.54 1.98
N TRP A 30 -7.91 6.95 1.97
CA TRP A 30 -6.65 7.69 1.95
C TRP A 30 -6.55 8.66 0.76
N SER A 31 -7.03 8.25 -0.40
CA SER A 31 -7.07 9.09 -1.60
C SER A 31 -7.89 10.37 -1.42
N ALA A 32 -9.00 10.31 -0.67
CA ALA A 32 -9.79 11.49 -0.36
C ALA A 32 -9.07 12.42 0.61
N ILE A 33 -8.40 11.88 1.62
CA ILE A 33 -7.58 12.66 2.58
C ILE A 33 -6.47 13.37 1.85
N GLU A 34 -5.72 12.67 0.99
CA GLU A 34 -4.62 13.23 0.23
C GLU A 34 -5.08 14.31 -0.75
N LYS A 35 -6.22 14.11 -1.40
CA LYS A 35 -6.82 15.14 -2.26
C LYS A 35 -7.13 16.42 -1.48
N ILE A 36 -7.77 16.31 -0.31
CA ILE A 36 -8.10 17.47 0.54
C ILE A 36 -6.84 18.19 1.04
N ARG A 37 -5.77 17.43 1.31
CA ARG A 37 -4.47 17.94 1.71
C ARG A 37 -3.78 18.71 0.57
N ASN A 38 -3.78 18.15 -0.64
CA ASN A 38 -3.21 18.76 -1.83
C ASN A 38 -3.98 20.01 -2.29
N ASP A 39 -5.29 20.08 -2.00
CA ASP A 39 -6.12 21.27 -2.19
C ASP A 39 -5.77 22.42 -1.20
N GLY A 40 -4.77 22.23 -0.32
CA GLY A 40 -4.31 23.25 0.65
C GLY A 40 -5.26 23.49 1.81
N ARG A 41 -6.24 22.64 2.04
CA ARG A 41 -7.22 22.78 3.13
C ARG A 41 -6.62 22.31 4.46
N PRO A 42 -6.60 23.16 5.51
CA PRO A 42 -5.96 22.80 6.79
C PRO A 42 -6.58 21.58 7.48
N VAL A 43 -7.83 21.26 7.16
CA VAL A 43 -8.51 20.06 7.67
C VAL A 43 -7.91 18.77 7.10
N GLY A 44 -7.30 18.82 5.92
CA GLY A 44 -6.62 17.67 5.31
C GLY A 44 -5.44 17.19 6.17
N GLU A 45 -4.65 18.11 6.69
CA GLU A 45 -3.52 17.79 7.57
C GLU A 45 -3.99 17.20 8.92
N VAL A 46 -5.10 17.73 9.46
CA VAL A 46 -5.72 17.18 10.68
C VAL A 46 -6.20 15.74 10.45
N LEU A 47 -6.92 15.51 9.35
CA LEU A 47 -7.40 14.17 8.98
C LEU A 47 -6.25 13.19 8.75
N PHE A 48 -5.20 13.63 8.07
CA PHE A 48 -4.01 12.80 7.85
C PHE A 48 -3.39 12.37 9.18
N ARG A 49 -3.18 13.29 10.12
CA ARG A 49 -2.65 12.98 11.47
C ARG A 49 -3.55 12.03 12.26
N LEU A 50 -4.87 12.27 12.24
CA LEU A 50 -5.84 11.41 12.92
C LEU A 50 -5.89 10.00 12.34
N ARG A 51 -5.78 9.88 11.02
CA ARG A 51 -5.82 8.60 10.32
C ARG A 51 -4.50 7.84 10.39
N SER A 52 -3.35 8.53 10.37
CA SER A 52 -2.01 7.92 10.50
C SER A 52 -1.77 7.31 11.88
N ASN A 53 -2.43 7.84 12.92
CA ASN A 53 -2.36 7.28 14.28
C ASN A 53 -3.79 7.09 14.81
N VAL A 54 -4.50 6.16 14.20
CA VAL A 54 -5.94 5.93 14.43
C VAL A 54 -6.26 5.45 15.85
N GLU A 55 -5.31 4.85 16.56
CA GLU A 55 -5.49 4.33 17.91
C GLU A 55 -5.91 5.42 18.89
N LYS A 56 -5.27 6.60 18.83
CA LYS A 56 -5.59 7.72 19.75
C LYS A 56 -6.99 8.29 19.56
N PRO A 57 -7.41 8.66 18.33
CA PRO A 57 -8.78 9.16 18.12
C PRO A 57 -9.84 8.10 18.46
N ILE A 58 -9.60 6.83 18.18
CA ILE A 58 -10.54 5.76 18.54
C ILE A 58 -10.64 5.59 20.05
N ALA A 59 -9.51 5.57 20.75
CA ALA A 59 -9.53 5.52 22.21
C ALA A 59 -10.31 6.71 22.82
N ALA A 60 -10.15 7.92 22.25
CA ALA A 60 -10.90 9.10 22.67
C ALA A 60 -12.42 8.95 22.44
N ILE A 61 -12.80 8.53 21.22
CA ILE A 61 -14.20 8.32 20.84
C ILE A 61 -14.83 7.26 21.74
N LEU A 62 -14.17 6.12 21.91
CA LEU A 62 -14.65 5.01 22.72
C LEU A 62 -14.84 5.41 24.19
N THR A 63 -13.86 6.14 24.74
CA THR A 63 -13.94 6.66 26.11
C THR A 63 -15.14 7.59 26.27
N LEU A 64 -15.29 8.55 25.34
CA LEU A 64 -16.39 9.52 25.41
C LEU A 64 -17.74 8.83 25.24
N ASN A 65 -17.86 7.89 24.32
CA ASN A 65 -19.08 7.11 24.10
C ASN A 65 -19.46 6.27 25.35
N THR A 66 -18.46 5.59 25.93
CA THR A 66 -18.67 4.79 27.14
C THR A 66 -19.13 5.65 28.33
N VAL A 67 -18.46 6.79 28.55
CA VAL A 67 -18.85 7.73 29.61
C VAL A 67 -20.26 8.26 29.36
N ALA A 68 -20.59 8.67 28.15
CA ALA A 68 -21.92 9.18 27.80
C ALA A 68 -23.00 8.13 28.01
N ASN A 69 -22.77 6.90 27.58
CA ASN A 69 -23.75 5.82 27.75
C ASN A 69 -23.90 5.37 29.21
N THR A 70 -22.78 5.24 29.95
CA THR A 70 -22.82 4.78 31.34
C THR A 70 -23.35 5.85 32.30
N ALA A 71 -22.78 7.05 32.26
CA ALA A 71 -23.25 8.15 33.11
C ALA A 71 -24.64 8.63 32.68
N GLY A 72 -24.91 8.69 31.36
CA GLY A 72 -26.20 9.05 30.81
C GLY A 72 -27.32 8.10 31.27
N SER A 73 -27.09 6.79 31.19
CA SER A 73 -28.04 5.77 31.63
C SER A 73 -28.30 5.83 33.15
N ALA A 74 -27.26 6.06 33.96
CA ALA A 74 -27.39 6.17 35.40
C ALA A 74 -28.23 7.39 35.80
N VAL A 75 -27.94 8.56 35.19
CA VAL A 75 -28.70 9.81 35.48
C VAL A 75 -30.13 9.70 34.95
N ALA A 76 -30.32 9.17 33.74
CA ALA A 76 -31.65 8.99 33.16
C ALA A 76 -32.48 7.98 33.95
N GLY A 77 -31.89 6.87 34.40
CA GLY A 77 -32.55 5.87 35.24
C GLY A 77 -32.96 6.43 36.60
N ALA A 78 -32.09 7.18 37.27
CA ALA A 78 -32.42 7.85 38.52
C ALA A 78 -33.54 8.88 38.36
N ALA A 79 -33.49 9.69 37.29
CA ALA A 79 -34.54 10.67 37.00
C ALA A 79 -35.87 10.01 36.62
N PHE A 80 -35.84 8.87 35.94
CA PHE A 80 -37.03 8.08 35.60
C PHE A 80 -37.66 7.49 36.86
N MET A 81 -36.86 6.86 37.71
CA MET A 81 -37.33 6.26 38.97
C MET A 81 -37.99 7.32 39.89
N ALA A 82 -37.40 8.51 39.96
CA ALA A 82 -37.96 9.62 40.71
C ALA A 82 -39.28 10.16 40.14
N ALA A 83 -39.51 10.04 38.83
CA ALA A 83 -40.69 10.56 38.15
C ALA A 83 -41.84 9.54 38.05
N PHE A 84 -41.54 8.26 37.86
CA PHE A 84 -42.52 7.20 37.54
C PHE A 84 -42.53 6.02 38.50
N GLY A 85 -41.58 5.97 39.45
CA GLY A 85 -41.44 4.86 40.38
C GLY A 85 -40.63 3.68 39.85
N ALA A 86 -40.36 2.73 40.75
CA ALA A 86 -39.52 1.58 40.46
C ALA A 86 -40.21 0.51 39.57
N GLU A 87 -41.52 0.48 39.56
CA GLU A 87 -42.32 -0.55 38.86
C GLU A 87 -42.08 -0.58 37.37
N TYR A 88 -41.81 0.57 36.73
CA TYR A 88 -41.61 0.70 35.30
C TYR A 88 -40.12 0.70 34.87
N MET A 89 -39.20 0.49 35.83
CA MET A 89 -37.77 0.61 35.57
C MET A 89 -37.26 -0.39 34.51
N ALA A 90 -37.79 -1.63 34.51
CA ALA A 90 -37.44 -2.63 33.53
C ALA A 90 -37.86 -2.23 32.10
N LEU A 91 -39.05 -1.65 31.95
CA LEU A 91 -39.56 -1.15 30.68
C LEU A 91 -38.75 0.05 30.19
N PHE A 92 -38.38 0.96 31.09
CA PHE A 92 -37.47 2.07 30.76
C PHE A 92 -36.11 1.58 30.30
N ALA A 93 -35.48 0.64 31.02
CA ALA A 93 -34.18 0.10 30.66
C ALA A 93 -34.20 -0.57 29.28
N ALA A 94 -35.25 -1.36 29.00
CA ALA A 94 -35.41 -1.98 27.67
C ALA A 94 -35.59 -0.93 26.56
N GLY A 95 -36.47 0.05 26.77
CA GLY A 95 -36.71 1.13 25.80
C GLY A 95 -35.48 2.01 25.59
N PHE A 96 -34.76 2.37 26.65
CA PHE A 96 -33.52 3.15 26.57
C PHE A 96 -32.41 2.38 25.85
N THR A 97 -32.28 1.06 26.08
CA THR A 97 -31.32 0.21 25.39
C THR A 97 -31.60 0.18 23.88
N VAL A 98 -32.87 -0.01 23.50
CA VAL A 98 -33.27 0.01 22.08
C VAL A 98 -33.01 1.38 21.46
N LEU A 99 -33.28 2.45 22.18
CA LEU A 99 -33.04 3.83 21.75
C LEU A 99 -31.52 4.08 21.45
N ILE A 100 -30.68 3.74 22.45
CA ILE A 100 -29.21 3.89 22.28
C ILE A 100 -28.68 2.98 21.16
N LEU A 101 -29.14 1.73 21.09
CA LEU A 101 -28.71 0.82 20.04
C LEU A 101 -29.08 1.34 18.64
N ALA A 102 -30.33 1.77 18.46
CA ALA A 102 -30.80 2.26 17.18
C ALA A 102 -30.15 3.61 16.79
N PHE A 103 -30.28 4.62 17.68
CA PHE A 103 -29.90 6.00 17.38
C PHE A 103 -28.50 6.37 17.88
N GLY A 104 -27.94 5.64 18.86
CA GLY A 104 -26.57 5.84 19.32
C GLY A 104 -25.53 5.03 18.56
N GLU A 105 -25.92 3.90 17.94
CA GLU A 105 -24.94 3.01 17.28
C GLU A 105 -25.28 2.66 15.83
N ILE A 106 -26.43 2.02 15.54
CA ILE A 106 -26.69 1.46 14.21
C ILE A 106 -26.83 2.56 13.14
N VAL A 107 -27.76 3.50 13.37
CA VAL A 107 -28.03 4.58 12.41
C VAL A 107 -26.79 5.45 12.17
N PRO A 108 -26.11 5.97 13.22
CA PRO A 108 -24.94 6.82 12.99
C PRO A 108 -23.78 6.09 12.33
N LYS A 109 -23.52 4.82 12.66
CA LYS A 109 -22.47 4.05 11.98
C LYS A 109 -22.77 3.85 10.49
N THR A 110 -24.01 3.55 10.15
CA THR A 110 -24.43 3.43 8.74
C THR A 110 -24.26 4.74 7.97
N LEU A 111 -24.70 5.87 8.58
CA LEU A 111 -24.52 7.20 7.99
C LEU A 111 -23.04 7.60 7.90
N GLY A 112 -22.25 7.25 8.94
CA GLY A 112 -20.82 7.50 8.99
C GLY A 112 -20.05 6.84 7.83
N VAL A 113 -20.41 5.61 7.51
CA VAL A 113 -19.84 4.90 6.36
C VAL A 113 -20.32 5.50 5.03
N ALA A 114 -21.64 5.75 4.91
CA ALA A 114 -22.24 6.26 3.67
C ALA A 114 -21.70 7.65 3.27
N TYR A 115 -21.48 8.52 4.25
CA TYR A 115 -21.03 9.91 4.03
C TYR A 115 -19.64 10.18 4.61
N ALA A 116 -18.77 9.17 4.63
CA ALA A 116 -17.51 9.17 5.35
C ALA A 116 -16.66 10.43 5.14
N THR A 117 -16.43 10.82 3.89
CA THR A 117 -15.58 11.98 3.54
C THR A 117 -16.15 13.29 4.07
N SER A 118 -17.44 13.53 3.88
CA SER A 118 -18.10 14.77 4.31
C SER A 118 -18.12 14.91 5.82
N ILE A 119 -18.46 13.82 6.52
CA ILE A 119 -18.53 13.77 7.97
C ILE A 119 -17.14 13.91 8.59
N ALA A 120 -16.14 13.19 8.06
CA ALA A 120 -14.78 13.28 8.54
C ALA A 120 -14.21 14.70 8.44
N VAL A 121 -14.50 15.43 7.36
CA VAL A 121 -14.08 16.83 7.19
C VAL A 121 -14.70 17.74 8.27
N VAL A 122 -15.96 17.57 8.56
CA VAL A 122 -16.67 18.40 9.57
C VAL A 122 -16.21 18.08 10.98
N LEU A 123 -16.06 16.77 11.30
CA LEU A 123 -15.77 16.31 12.64
C LEU A 123 -14.26 16.20 12.96
N ALA A 124 -13.38 16.41 12.01
CA ALA A 124 -11.92 16.32 12.22
C ALA A 124 -11.41 17.25 13.33
N ARG A 125 -11.83 18.53 13.31
CA ARG A 125 -11.43 19.50 14.34
C ARG A 125 -12.01 19.23 15.71
N PRO A 126 -13.33 19.01 15.88
CA PRO A 126 -13.91 18.57 17.15
C PRO A 126 -13.23 17.32 17.71
N LEU A 127 -12.94 16.34 16.86
CA LEU A 127 -12.24 15.12 17.25
C LEU A 127 -10.81 15.41 17.72
N GLU A 128 -10.05 16.26 17.02
CA GLU A 128 -8.71 16.65 17.45
C GLU A 128 -8.73 17.30 18.85
N VAL A 129 -9.73 18.14 19.15
CA VAL A 129 -9.91 18.74 20.47
C VAL A 129 -10.23 17.67 21.50
N ALA A 130 -11.14 16.75 21.19
CA ALA A 130 -11.48 15.65 22.09
C ALA A 130 -10.27 14.75 22.40
N VAL A 131 -9.46 14.42 21.40
CA VAL A 131 -8.20 13.66 21.59
C VAL A 131 -7.23 14.41 22.51
N LYS A 132 -7.06 15.72 22.33
CA LYS A 132 -6.20 16.52 23.21
C LYS A 132 -6.69 16.55 24.65
N LEU A 133 -8.02 16.71 24.84
CA LEU A 133 -8.63 16.74 26.18
C LEU A 133 -8.51 15.40 26.88
N LEU A 134 -8.69 14.29 26.14
CA LEU A 134 -8.66 12.93 26.68
C LEU A 134 -7.25 12.31 26.67
N THR A 135 -6.22 13.05 26.27
CA THR A 135 -4.82 12.57 26.26
C THR A 135 -4.39 11.90 27.57
N PRO A 136 -4.69 12.44 28.79
CA PRO A 136 -4.29 11.76 30.02
C PRO A 136 -4.95 10.39 30.21
N VAL A 137 -6.22 10.25 29.80
CA VAL A 137 -6.96 8.98 29.85
C VAL A 137 -6.38 8.00 28.83
N ILE A 138 -6.13 8.47 27.61
CA ILE A 138 -5.53 7.67 26.53
C ILE A 138 -4.13 7.18 26.92
N TRP A 139 -3.35 8.03 27.61
CA TRP A 139 -2.03 7.64 28.11
C TRP A 139 -2.12 6.50 29.13
N LEU A 140 -3.09 6.61 30.08
CA LEU A 140 -3.31 5.59 31.11
C LEU A 140 -3.76 4.25 30.49
N THR A 141 -4.71 4.27 29.54
CA THR A 141 -5.16 3.08 28.82
C THR A 141 -4.06 2.50 27.94
N GLY A 142 -3.26 3.37 27.28
CA GLY A 142 -2.11 2.97 26.48
C GLY A 142 -1.01 2.27 27.28
N LEU A 143 -0.83 2.62 28.57
CA LEU A 143 0.09 1.90 29.45
C LEU A 143 -0.35 0.43 29.65
N LEU A 144 -1.66 0.24 29.85
CA LEU A 144 -2.24 -1.09 30.00
C LEU A 144 -2.15 -1.92 28.69
N THR A 145 -2.42 -1.28 27.57
CA THR A 145 -2.34 -1.93 26.25
C THR A 145 -0.91 -2.36 25.92
N ARG A 146 0.12 -1.54 26.23
CA ARG A 146 1.53 -1.89 26.01
C ARG A 146 2.01 -3.10 26.79
N LEU A 147 1.37 -3.40 27.93
CA LEU A 147 1.66 -4.62 28.69
C LEU A 147 1.10 -5.88 28.03
N LEU A 148 0.07 -5.73 27.20
CA LEU A 148 -0.66 -6.84 26.58
C LEU A 148 -0.35 -7.04 25.10
N THR A 149 0.16 -6.00 24.43
CA THR A 149 0.38 -6.02 22.97
C THR A 149 1.87 -5.89 22.68
N PRO A 150 2.49 -6.79 21.88
CA PRO A 150 3.84 -6.60 21.42
C PRO A 150 3.95 -5.32 20.58
N PRO A 151 5.12 -4.67 20.52
CA PRO A 151 5.32 -3.47 19.74
C PRO A 151 4.98 -3.75 18.27
N SER A 152 3.94 -3.14 17.77
CA SER A 152 3.57 -3.17 16.36
C SER A 152 4.46 -2.15 15.64
N ASN A 153 5.33 -2.63 14.78
CA ASN A 153 6.02 -1.80 13.79
C ASN A 153 4.96 -1.42 12.75
N GLY A 154 4.27 -0.32 12.87
CA GLY A 154 3.32 0.27 11.92
C GLY A 154 2.64 -0.64 10.86
N PRO A 155 1.77 -0.14 10.03
CA PRO A 155 1.24 -0.94 8.92
C PRO A 155 2.37 -1.18 7.92
N ASP A 156 3.01 -2.35 8.00
CA ASP A 156 3.89 -2.84 6.94
C ASP A 156 3.02 -3.16 5.72
N ILE A 157 2.96 -2.20 4.80
CA ILE A 157 2.38 -2.48 3.48
C ILE A 157 3.35 -3.43 2.78
N SER A 158 2.96 -4.68 2.69
CA SER A 158 3.73 -5.71 2.02
C SER A 158 3.62 -5.60 0.49
N GLU A 159 4.54 -6.21 -0.22
CA GLU A 159 4.46 -6.34 -1.68
C GLU A 159 3.17 -7.05 -2.12
N ASP A 160 2.72 -8.03 -1.34
CA ASP A 160 1.47 -8.75 -1.60
C ASP A 160 0.24 -7.86 -1.44
N ASP A 161 0.25 -6.88 -0.53
CA ASP A 161 -0.82 -5.88 -0.41
C ASP A 161 -0.89 -4.99 -1.66
N ILE A 162 0.27 -4.59 -2.20
CA ILE A 162 0.33 -3.80 -3.45
C ILE A 162 -0.23 -4.63 -4.61
N ARG A 163 0.14 -5.91 -4.71
CA ARG A 163 -0.38 -6.83 -5.72
C ARG A 163 -1.90 -7.00 -5.60
N ALA A 164 -2.41 -7.19 -4.39
CA ALA A 164 -3.82 -7.34 -4.12
C ALA A 164 -4.62 -6.08 -4.52
N VAL A 165 -4.15 -4.90 -4.09
CA VAL A 165 -4.77 -3.61 -4.44
C VAL A 165 -4.77 -3.39 -5.96
N THR A 166 -3.67 -3.72 -6.63
CA THR A 166 -3.55 -3.60 -8.09
C THR A 166 -4.56 -4.50 -8.81
N SER A 167 -4.70 -5.76 -8.37
CA SER A 167 -5.68 -6.70 -8.92
C SER A 167 -7.13 -6.23 -8.72
N LEU A 168 -7.46 -5.74 -7.51
CA LEU A 168 -8.77 -5.16 -7.22
C LEU A 168 -9.05 -3.93 -8.08
N SER A 169 -8.06 -3.06 -8.28
CA SER A 169 -8.20 -1.87 -9.13
C SER A 169 -8.47 -2.23 -10.59
N ARG A 170 -7.87 -3.32 -11.07
CA ARG A 170 -8.17 -3.86 -12.41
C ARG A 170 -9.60 -4.39 -12.50
N GLN A 171 -10.04 -5.18 -11.51
CA GLN A 171 -11.40 -5.70 -11.47
C GLN A 171 -12.45 -4.57 -11.43
N ALA A 172 -12.14 -3.48 -10.73
CA ALA A 172 -12.96 -2.28 -10.68
C ALA A 172 -12.88 -1.41 -11.96
N GLY A 173 -12.07 -1.79 -12.96
CA GLY A 173 -11.89 -1.06 -14.20
C GLY A 173 -11.12 0.25 -14.10
N GLN A 174 -10.42 0.48 -12.97
CA GLN A 174 -9.63 1.70 -12.71
C GLN A 174 -8.27 1.67 -13.40
N ILE A 175 -7.71 0.48 -13.62
CA ILE A 175 -6.46 0.26 -14.35
C ILE A 175 -6.67 -0.81 -15.43
N LYS A 176 -5.83 -0.75 -16.45
CA LYS A 176 -5.86 -1.69 -17.59
C LYS A 176 -5.03 -2.94 -17.30
N ALA A 177 -5.31 -4.02 -18.03
CA ALA A 177 -4.59 -5.29 -17.85
C ALA A 177 -3.07 -5.19 -18.04
N TYR A 178 -2.60 -4.36 -18.98
CA TYR A 178 -1.18 -4.18 -19.21
C TYR A 178 -0.50 -3.36 -18.08
N GLU A 179 -1.22 -2.41 -17.46
CA GLU A 179 -0.72 -1.62 -16.32
C GLU A 179 -0.52 -2.50 -15.09
N GLU A 180 -1.48 -3.39 -14.79
CA GLU A 180 -1.32 -4.41 -13.76
C GLU A 180 -0.11 -5.31 -14.04
N ALA A 181 0.06 -5.75 -15.30
CA ALA A 181 1.19 -6.59 -15.69
C ALA A 181 2.54 -5.88 -15.50
N TYR A 182 2.62 -4.59 -15.80
CA TYR A 182 3.84 -3.79 -15.57
C TYR A 182 4.17 -3.67 -14.08
N ILE A 183 3.18 -3.34 -13.24
CA ILE A 183 3.39 -3.24 -11.78
C ILE A 183 3.89 -4.58 -11.24
N ARG A 184 3.24 -5.68 -11.60
CA ARG A 184 3.64 -7.03 -11.18
C ARG A 184 5.05 -7.40 -11.64
N ASN A 185 5.42 -7.05 -12.88
CA ASN A 185 6.74 -7.33 -13.41
C ASN A 185 7.83 -6.50 -12.73
N ILE A 186 7.52 -5.23 -12.37
CA ILE A 186 8.45 -4.37 -11.61
C ILE A 186 8.70 -4.96 -10.21
N LEU A 187 7.64 -5.38 -9.52
CA LEU A 187 7.76 -6.00 -8.20
C LEU A 187 8.50 -7.35 -8.23
N ALA A 188 8.49 -8.06 -9.35
CA ALA A 188 9.23 -9.31 -9.51
C ALA A 188 10.70 -9.11 -9.96
N LEU A 189 11.13 -7.86 -10.20
CA LEU A 189 12.43 -7.59 -10.81
C LEU A 189 13.60 -7.87 -9.86
N ASP A 190 13.43 -7.62 -8.58
CA ASP A 190 14.44 -7.86 -7.54
C ASP A 190 14.72 -9.36 -7.30
N GLN A 191 13.79 -10.24 -7.69
CA GLN A 191 13.93 -11.68 -7.62
C GLN A 191 14.61 -12.28 -8.86
N LYS A 192 14.73 -11.49 -9.96
CA LYS A 192 15.35 -11.93 -11.21
C LYS A 192 16.87 -11.95 -11.09
N ARG A 193 17.47 -13.07 -11.46
CA ARG A 193 18.92 -13.25 -11.56
C ARG A 193 19.37 -13.14 -13.00
N VAL A 194 20.61 -12.76 -13.21
CA VAL A 194 21.24 -12.77 -14.54
C VAL A 194 21.11 -14.14 -15.20
N TYR A 195 21.22 -15.20 -14.41
CA TYR A 195 21.04 -16.59 -14.86
C TYR A 195 19.69 -16.85 -15.54
N ASP A 196 18.61 -16.17 -15.09
CA ASP A 196 17.25 -16.37 -15.63
C ASP A 196 17.04 -15.76 -17.02
N ILE A 197 17.94 -14.84 -17.43
CA ILE A 197 17.83 -14.09 -18.69
C ILE A 197 19.04 -14.26 -19.59
N MET A 198 20.14 -14.83 -19.10
CA MET A 198 21.36 -15.04 -19.90
C MET A 198 21.15 -16.15 -20.93
N THR A 199 21.89 -16.07 -22.02
CA THR A 199 22.02 -17.19 -22.96
C THR A 199 23.01 -18.19 -22.38
N PRO A 200 22.59 -19.44 -22.09
CA PRO A 200 23.53 -20.47 -21.61
C PRO A 200 24.66 -20.73 -22.62
N ARG A 201 25.86 -20.95 -22.12
CA ARG A 201 27.07 -21.13 -22.95
C ARG A 201 26.88 -22.21 -24.02
N THR A 202 26.21 -23.29 -23.72
CA THR A 202 25.95 -24.43 -24.60
C THR A 202 25.15 -24.10 -25.85
N VAL A 203 24.40 -22.99 -25.84
CA VAL A 203 23.57 -22.55 -26.99
C VAL A 203 24.08 -21.25 -27.62
N VAL A 204 25.14 -20.67 -27.07
CA VAL A 204 25.76 -19.47 -27.66
C VAL A 204 26.29 -19.81 -29.04
N PHE A 205 25.91 -19.01 -30.03
CA PHE A 205 26.44 -19.09 -31.38
C PHE A 205 27.73 -18.27 -31.46
N SER A 206 28.85 -18.91 -31.76
CA SER A 206 30.17 -18.31 -31.92
C SER A 206 30.76 -18.68 -33.27
N LEU A 207 31.71 -17.89 -33.76
CA LEU A 207 32.42 -18.10 -35.05
C LEU A 207 33.94 -18.09 -34.82
N PRO A 208 34.72 -18.83 -35.60
CA PRO A 208 36.17 -18.80 -35.53
C PRO A 208 36.74 -17.48 -36.05
N GLU A 209 37.88 -17.04 -35.54
CA GLU A 209 38.48 -15.74 -35.85
C GLU A 209 39.05 -15.64 -37.29
N ASP A 210 39.41 -16.77 -37.87
CA ASP A 210 39.93 -16.89 -39.22
C ASP A 210 38.84 -16.89 -40.30
N MET A 211 37.57 -17.07 -39.93
CA MET A 211 36.42 -17.04 -40.82
C MET A 211 36.28 -15.67 -41.49
N THR A 212 36.01 -15.63 -42.78
CA THR A 212 35.76 -14.38 -43.50
C THR A 212 34.35 -13.84 -43.30
N ALA A 213 34.16 -12.53 -43.45
CA ALA A 213 32.87 -11.89 -43.38
C ALA A 213 31.83 -12.49 -44.36
N ALA A 214 32.28 -12.89 -45.56
CA ALA A 214 31.45 -13.53 -46.59
C ALA A 214 30.99 -14.93 -46.17
N GLU A 215 31.85 -15.71 -45.54
CA GLU A 215 31.50 -17.02 -45.00
C GLU A 215 30.56 -16.92 -43.82
N ALA A 216 30.84 -15.99 -42.90
CA ALA A 216 29.99 -15.74 -41.77
C ALA A 216 28.54 -15.35 -42.19
N TYR A 217 28.42 -14.57 -43.26
CA TYR A 217 27.11 -14.15 -43.81
C TYR A 217 26.30 -15.34 -44.35
N LYS A 218 26.93 -16.38 -44.87
CA LYS A 218 26.24 -17.59 -45.36
C LYS A 218 25.62 -18.43 -44.25
N ASN A 219 26.01 -18.19 -42.99
CA ASN A 219 25.49 -18.96 -41.85
C ASN A 219 24.08 -18.49 -41.46
N PRO A 220 23.05 -19.37 -41.53
CA PRO A 220 21.65 -18.98 -41.18
C PRO A 220 21.48 -18.49 -39.77
N ARG A 221 22.29 -18.96 -38.79
CA ARG A 221 22.21 -18.56 -37.37
C ARG A 221 22.59 -17.09 -37.16
N LEU A 222 23.36 -16.49 -38.07
CA LEU A 222 23.73 -15.07 -38.01
C LEU A 222 22.52 -14.15 -37.91
N TRP A 223 21.41 -14.51 -38.54
CA TRP A 223 20.21 -13.67 -38.58
C TRP A 223 19.43 -13.61 -37.26
N HIS A 224 19.64 -14.59 -36.41
CA HIS A 224 18.95 -14.67 -35.11
C HIS A 224 19.70 -13.97 -33.96
N VAL A 225 20.97 -13.56 -34.21
CA VAL A 225 21.80 -12.93 -33.18
C VAL A 225 22.34 -11.59 -33.69
N SER A 226 22.53 -10.64 -32.74
CA SER A 226 23.07 -9.32 -33.09
C SER A 226 24.55 -9.19 -32.79
N ARG A 227 25.02 -9.92 -31.79
CA ARG A 227 26.41 -9.94 -31.29
C ARG A 227 26.90 -11.37 -31.30
N ILE A 228 28.01 -11.61 -31.91
CA ILE A 228 28.59 -12.94 -32.14
C ILE A 228 29.96 -12.99 -31.47
N PRO A 229 30.14 -13.82 -30.42
CA PRO A 229 31.47 -14.11 -29.90
C PRO A 229 32.33 -14.75 -30.96
N VAL A 230 33.60 -14.35 -30.97
CA VAL A 230 34.64 -14.90 -31.87
C VAL A 230 35.62 -15.69 -31.01
N TYR A 231 35.95 -16.91 -31.44
CA TYR A 231 36.87 -17.78 -30.73
C TYR A 231 38.13 -18.03 -31.55
N GLY A 232 39.27 -18.27 -30.86
CA GLY A 232 40.55 -18.59 -31.44
C GLY A 232 40.71 -20.08 -31.77
N GLU A 233 41.63 -20.79 -31.08
CA GLU A 233 41.91 -22.20 -31.34
C GLU A 233 40.77 -23.15 -30.95
N ASP A 234 40.06 -22.84 -29.88
CA ASP A 234 38.94 -23.64 -29.37
C ASP A 234 37.74 -22.76 -29.10
N ASN A 235 36.55 -23.35 -29.21
CA ASN A 235 35.27 -22.69 -28.93
C ASN A 235 35.13 -22.16 -27.45
N GLU A 236 36.09 -22.57 -26.60
CA GLU A 236 36.21 -22.05 -25.25
C GLU A 236 37.12 -20.81 -25.16
N ASP A 237 37.98 -20.58 -26.11
CA ASP A 237 38.89 -19.44 -26.19
C ASP A 237 38.24 -18.26 -26.91
N LEU A 238 37.44 -17.50 -26.21
CA LEU A 238 36.73 -16.32 -26.73
C LEU A 238 37.68 -15.13 -26.79
N VAL A 239 38.11 -14.75 -27.98
CA VAL A 239 39.10 -13.68 -28.27
C VAL A 239 38.44 -12.33 -28.56
N GLY A 240 37.18 -12.32 -29.03
CA GLY A 240 36.51 -11.08 -29.40
C GLY A 240 35.00 -11.18 -29.57
N LEU A 241 34.41 -10.08 -30.02
CA LEU A 241 33.00 -9.95 -30.31
C LEU A 241 32.82 -9.21 -31.64
N VAL A 242 32.00 -9.75 -32.53
CA VAL A 242 31.63 -9.09 -33.80
C VAL A 242 30.13 -8.77 -33.78
N ASP A 243 29.79 -7.54 -34.15
CA ASP A 243 28.41 -7.16 -34.41
C ASP A 243 27.97 -7.61 -35.80
N ARG A 244 26.79 -8.23 -35.93
CA ARG A 244 26.23 -8.59 -37.25
C ARG A 244 26.23 -7.40 -38.22
N ARG A 245 25.99 -6.17 -37.71
CA ARG A 245 26.02 -4.95 -38.54
C ARG A 245 27.40 -4.72 -39.15
N THR A 246 28.47 -4.99 -38.43
CA THR A 246 29.86 -4.85 -38.94
C THR A 246 30.12 -5.83 -40.07
N ILE A 247 29.69 -7.09 -39.96
CA ILE A 247 29.79 -8.09 -41.03
C ILE A 247 29.07 -7.62 -42.30
N LEU A 248 27.81 -7.12 -42.13
CA LEU A 248 27.04 -6.60 -43.25
C LEU A 248 27.68 -5.37 -43.89
N HIS A 249 28.29 -4.49 -43.08
CA HIS A 249 29.01 -3.32 -43.59
C HIS A 249 30.24 -3.70 -44.43
N CYS A 250 31.02 -4.68 -43.97
CA CYS A 250 32.15 -5.20 -44.75
C CYS A 250 31.72 -5.76 -46.11
N LEU A 251 30.58 -6.45 -46.17
CA LEU A 251 30.06 -6.95 -47.45
C LEU A 251 29.61 -5.84 -48.38
N LEU A 252 29.01 -4.77 -47.87
CA LEU A 252 28.60 -3.61 -48.66
C LEU A 252 29.79 -2.81 -49.19
N GLU A 253 30.92 -2.85 -48.49
CA GLU A 253 32.18 -2.23 -48.92
C GLU A 253 33.03 -3.13 -49.84
N GLU A 254 32.50 -4.25 -50.30
CA GLU A 254 33.22 -5.27 -51.11
C GLU A 254 34.44 -5.91 -50.40
N LYS A 255 34.48 -5.81 -49.05
CA LYS A 255 35.54 -6.38 -48.20
C LYS A 255 35.11 -7.73 -47.58
N GLY A 256 34.41 -8.56 -48.35
CA GLY A 256 33.91 -9.84 -47.87
C GLY A 256 34.98 -10.85 -47.45
N GLU A 257 36.17 -10.76 -47.97
CA GLU A 257 37.32 -11.63 -47.66
C GLU A 257 38.04 -11.26 -46.34
N THR A 258 37.64 -10.17 -45.68
CA THR A 258 38.26 -9.75 -44.43
C THR A 258 37.94 -10.76 -43.32
N PRO A 259 38.94 -11.29 -42.59
CA PRO A 259 38.72 -12.21 -41.50
C PRO A 259 38.08 -11.50 -40.30
N LEU A 260 37.33 -12.26 -39.47
CA LEU A 260 36.63 -11.72 -38.31
C LEU A 260 37.60 -11.14 -37.26
N SER A 261 38.84 -11.64 -37.19
CA SER A 261 39.91 -11.12 -36.33
C SER A 261 40.22 -9.64 -36.55
N GLU A 262 40.07 -9.13 -37.77
CA GLU A 262 40.33 -7.71 -38.09
C GLU A 262 39.16 -6.79 -37.77
N ILE A 263 37.93 -7.30 -37.71
CA ILE A 263 36.72 -6.52 -37.52
C ILE A 263 36.06 -6.72 -36.12
N MET A 264 36.63 -7.63 -35.35
CA MET A 264 36.15 -7.88 -34.01
C MET A 264 36.55 -6.77 -33.02
N LYS A 265 35.74 -6.62 -31.99
CA LYS A 265 36.03 -5.76 -30.84
C LYS A 265 36.50 -6.61 -29.66
N PRO A 266 37.34 -6.07 -28.77
CA PRO A 266 37.78 -6.80 -27.59
C PRO A 266 36.57 -7.21 -26.75
N LEU A 267 36.57 -8.44 -26.27
CA LEU A 267 35.54 -8.96 -25.39
C LEU A 267 35.87 -8.61 -23.96
N HIS A 268 34.95 -7.89 -23.26
CA HIS A 268 35.06 -7.69 -21.84
C HIS A 268 34.43 -8.88 -21.11
N LEU A 269 35.25 -9.80 -20.64
CA LEU A 269 34.83 -10.90 -19.78
C LEU A 269 34.74 -10.40 -18.35
N SER A 270 33.55 -10.40 -17.79
CA SER A 270 33.35 -10.17 -16.35
C SER A 270 33.26 -11.51 -15.65
N LEU A 271 34.12 -11.73 -14.68
CA LEU A 271 33.97 -12.85 -13.77
C LEU A 271 32.76 -12.59 -12.87
N ILE A 272 31.88 -13.57 -12.73
CA ILE A 272 30.59 -13.47 -12.02
C ILE A 272 30.75 -12.95 -10.55
N HIS A 273 31.92 -13.19 -9.93
CA HIS A 273 32.22 -12.70 -8.57
C HIS A 273 32.82 -11.29 -8.56
N ILE A 274 33.02 -10.62 -9.68
CA ILE A 274 33.39 -9.19 -9.78
C ILE A 274 32.15 -8.31 -9.92
N SER A 275 31.02 -8.86 -10.37
CA SER A 275 29.74 -8.15 -10.36
C SER A 275 29.12 -8.14 -8.96
N GLU A 276 29.64 -7.26 -8.12
CA GLU A 276 29.06 -6.78 -6.86
C GLU A 276 28.44 -7.78 -5.87
N PRO A 277 29.23 -8.36 -4.97
CA PRO A 277 28.68 -8.80 -3.68
C PRO A 277 28.67 -7.69 -2.60
N THR A 278 29.05 -6.44 -2.92
CA THR A 278 29.38 -5.44 -1.89
C THR A 278 28.47 -4.24 -1.84
N ARG A 279 27.29 -4.27 -2.46
CA ARG A 279 26.30 -3.23 -2.18
C ARG A 279 25.68 -3.49 -0.79
N PRO A 280 25.93 -2.64 0.23
CA PRO A 280 25.24 -2.77 1.50
C PRO A 280 23.73 -2.70 1.23
N ARG A 281 22.99 -3.65 1.77
CA ARG A 281 21.53 -3.52 1.84
C ARG A 281 21.26 -2.34 2.79
N LEU A 282 20.83 -1.23 2.24
CA LEU A 282 20.29 -0.10 3.01
C LEU A 282 18.87 -0.46 3.46
#